data_2c14e244e3639c594693e93b4ebdc4a6
#
_entry.id   2c14e244e3639c594693e93b4ebdc4a6
#
_cell.length_a   1.000
_cell.length_b   1.000
_cell.length_c   1.000
_cell.angle_alpha   90.00
_cell.angle_beta   90.00
_cell.angle_gamma   90.00
#
_symmetry.space_group_name_H-M   'P 1'
#
loop_
_entity.id
_entity.type
_entity.pdbx_description
1 polymer ?
#
loop_
_entity_poly.entity_id
_entity_poly.type
_entity_poly.pdbx_seq_one_letter_code
_entity_poly.pdbx_strand_id
1 'polypeptide(L)'
;MNYIQTEIDGVWLIEPKVFHDARGYFMEAFKEEEFRAHVGNVHFIQDNESKSSFGVLRGLHYQKGDCSQAKLVRVIKGKVLDVAVDLRKSSPTFGKYVSVELSEGNKRQFFIPRGFAHGFLVLSDEAVFTYKVDNVYAPQSDCLLYTSDAAD
;
A
#
# COMPACT_ATOMS: atom_id res chain seq x y z
N MET A 1 7.72 -16.10 0.30
CA MET A 1 7.34 -14.85 -0.39
C MET A 1 8.51 -14.28 -1.14
N ASN A 2 8.24 -13.65 -2.28
CA ASN A 2 9.24 -12.90 -3.02
C ASN A 2 9.15 -11.42 -2.64
N TYR A 3 10.25 -10.87 -2.18
CA TYR A 3 10.37 -9.44 -1.88
C TYR A 3 11.17 -8.78 -2.98
N ILE A 4 10.54 -7.89 -3.72
CA ILE A 4 11.13 -7.25 -4.91
C ILE A 4 11.29 -5.76 -4.64
N GLN A 5 12.54 -5.30 -4.61
CA GLN A 5 12.83 -3.88 -4.51
C GLN A 5 12.46 -3.21 -5.83
N THR A 6 11.66 -2.15 -5.76
CA THR A 6 11.28 -1.37 -6.94
C THR A 6 12.39 -0.39 -7.31
N GLU A 7 12.16 0.43 -8.34
CA GLU A 7 13.11 1.46 -8.77
C GLU A 7 13.26 2.62 -7.76
N ILE A 8 12.38 2.70 -6.75
CA ILE A 8 12.51 3.67 -5.67
C ILE A 8 12.93 2.95 -4.40
N ASP A 9 14.06 3.34 -3.85
CA ASP A 9 14.60 2.72 -2.64
C ASP A 9 13.59 2.77 -1.49
N GLY A 10 13.39 1.63 -0.85
CA GLY A 10 12.47 1.48 0.27
C GLY A 10 11.05 1.08 -0.13
N VAL A 11 10.70 1.14 -1.40
CA VAL A 11 9.38 0.73 -1.91
C VAL A 11 9.48 -0.71 -2.43
N TRP A 12 8.70 -1.60 -1.84
CA TRP A 12 8.79 -3.04 -2.10
C TRP A 12 7.49 -3.59 -2.69
N LEU A 13 7.63 -4.45 -3.69
CA LEU A 13 6.55 -5.29 -4.18
C LEU A 13 6.75 -6.69 -3.60
N ILE A 14 5.69 -7.23 -3.01
CA ILE A 14 5.76 -8.51 -2.31
C ILE A 14 4.78 -9.48 -2.96
N GLU A 15 5.29 -10.63 -3.38
CA GLU A 15 4.48 -11.67 -3.99
C GLU A 15 4.38 -12.84 -3.02
N PRO A 16 3.20 -13.08 -2.42
CA PRO A 16 3.03 -14.16 -1.47
C PRO A 16 3.09 -15.52 -2.15
N LYS A 17 3.46 -16.53 -1.37
CA LYS A 17 3.36 -17.91 -1.83
C LYS A 17 1.95 -18.42 -1.55
N VAL A 18 1.25 -18.82 -2.59
CA VAL A 18 -0.14 -19.28 -2.49
C VAL A 18 -0.20 -20.79 -2.69
N PHE A 19 -0.82 -21.48 -1.76
CA PHE A 19 -1.00 -22.93 -1.81
C PHE A 19 -2.43 -23.24 -2.19
N HIS A 20 -2.62 -23.90 -3.33
CA HIS A 20 -3.95 -24.26 -3.83
C HIS A 20 -4.26 -25.72 -3.59
N ASP A 21 -5.52 -26.01 -3.27
CA ASP A 21 -6.05 -27.39 -3.19
C ASP A 21 -7.54 -27.38 -3.56
N ALA A 22 -8.20 -28.54 -3.42
CA ALA A 22 -9.62 -28.68 -3.80
C ALA A 22 -10.56 -27.79 -2.99
N ARG A 23 -10.14 -27.30 -1.83
CA ARG A 23 -10.96 -26.42 -0.97
C ARG A 23 -10.81 -24.94 -1.32
N GLY A 24 -9.76 -24.56 -2.08
CA GLY A 24 -9.44 -23.18 -2.38
C GLY A 24 -7.94 -22.90 -2.26
N TYR A 25 -7.58 -21.92 -1.45
CA TYR A 25 -6.16 -21.60 -1.28
C TYR A 25 -5.86 -21.20 0.17
N PHE A 26 -4.58 -21.28 0.50
CA PHE A 26 -4.03 -20.80 1.76
C PHE A 26 -2.75 -20.01 1.45
N MET A 27 -2.53 -18.92 2.19
CA MET A 27 -1.27 -18.20 2.14
C MET A 27 -1.00 -17.53 3.49
N GLU A 28 0.27 -17.40 3.84
CA GLU A 28 0.68 -16.52 4.91
C GLU A 28 0.71 -15.10 4.34
N ALA A 29 -0.29 -14.29 4.68
CA ALA A 29 -0.41 -12.96 4.10
C ALA A 29 0.60 -11.97 4.70
N PHE A 30 0.98 -12.18 5.96
CA PHE A 30 1.97 -11.36 6.63
C PHE A 30 2.68 -12.17 7.70
N LYS A 31 4.02 -12.06 7.74
CA LYS A 31 4.84 -12.67 8.77
C LYS A 31 5.90 -11.65 9.18
N GLU A 32 5.77 -11.14 10.40
CA GLU A 32 6.59 -10.02 10.87
C GLU A 32 8.08 -10.30 10.77
N GLU A 33 8.52 -11.48 11.20
CA GLU A 33 9.94 -11.84 11.19
C GLU A 33 10.53 -11.78 9.78
N GLU A 34 9.84 -12.38 8.80
CA GLU A 34 10.28 -12.39 7.40
C GLU A 34 10.24 -10.98 6.80
N PHE A 35 9.17 -10.24 7.07
CA PHE A 35 9.04 -8.87 6.59
C PHE A 35 10.18 -7.99 7.09
N ARG A 36 10.48 -8.05 8.37
CA ARG A 36 11.54 -7.24 8.97
C ARG A 36 12.93 -7.64 8.49
N ALA A 37 13.13 -8.92 8.17
CA ALA A 37 14.39 -9.39 7.62
C ALA A 37 14.68 -8.84 6.21
N HIS A 38 13.62 -8.61 5.42
CA HIS A 38 13.76 -8.12 4.03
C HIS A 38 13.64 -6.60 3.94
N VAL A 39 12.65 -6.02 4.59
CA VAL A 39 12.28 -4.62 4.41
C VAL A 39 12.94 -3.72 5.45
N GLY A 40 12.97 -4.15 6.70
CA GLY A 40 13.56 -3.38 7.78
C GLY A 40 12.71 -3.33 9.03
N ASN A 41 13.14 -2.49 9.97
CA ASN A 41 12.55 -2.41 11.30
C ASN A 41 11.27 -1.60 11.30
N VAL A 42 10.20 -2.17 10.76
CA VAL A 42 8.86 -1.57 10.71
C VAL A 42 7.95 -2.39 11.62
N HIS A 43 7.21 -1.71 12.48
CA HIS A 43 6.25 -2.35 13.38
C HIS A 43 4.85 -1.83 13.09
N PHE A 44 3.99 -2.69 12.56
CA PHE A 44 2.62 -2.32 12.24
C PHE A 44 1.75 -2.42 13.49
N ILE A 45 0.88 -1.43 13.68
CA ILE A 45 0.04 -1.29 14.88
C ILE A 45 -1.45 -1.30 14.59
N GLN A 46 -1.85 -1.22 13.32
CA GLN A 46 -3.26 -1.10 12.97
C GLN A 46 -3.51 -1.66 11.57
N ASP A 47 -4.63 -2.35 11.42
CA ASP A 47 -5.16 -2.78 10.11
C ASP A 47 -6.37 -1.94 9.78
N ASN A 48 -6.46 -1.49 8.53
CA ASN A 48 -7.60 -0.76 8.00
C ASN A 48 -8.17 -1.50 6.80
N GLU A 49 -9.48 -1.34 6.57
CA GLU A 49 -10.14 -1.91 5.41
C GLU A 49 -11.10 -0.89 4.82
N SER A 50 -11.14 -0.82 3.48
CA SER A 50 -12.09 0.04 2.77
C SER A 50 -12.70 -0.71 1.61
N LYS A 51 -13.90 -0.30 1.21
CA LYS A 51 -14.57 -0.77 0.01
C LYS A 51 -14.91 0.45 -0.85
N SER A 52 -14.67 0.34 -2.15
CA SER A 52 -14.89 1.44 -3.08
C SER A 52 -15.43 0.89 -4.40
N SER A 53 -16.24 1.70 -5.09
CA SER A 53 -16.82 1.35 -6.38
C SER A 53 -15.90 1.76 -7.53
N PHE A 54 -16.23 1.31 -8.74
CA PHE A 54 -15.46 1.59 -9.95
C PHE A 54 -15.18 3.09 -10.12
N GLY A 55 -13.93 3.38 -10.47
CA GLY A 55 -13.50 4.75 -10.78
C GLY A 55 -13.19 5.62 -9.57
N VAL A 56 -13.45 5.12 -8.35
CA VAL A 56 -13.10 5.88 -7.15
C VAL A 56 -11.60 6.01 -7.06
N LEU A 57 -11.14 7.23 -6.84
CA LEU A 57 -9.75 7.55 -6.53
C LEU A 57 -9.67 7.99 -5.07
N ARG A 58 -8.92 7.24 -4.27
CA ARG A 58 -8.61 7.62 -2.88
C ARG A 58 -7.17 8.10 -2.83
N GLY A 59 -7.00 9.37 -2.49
CA GLY A 59 -5.68 9.95 -2.33
C GLY A 59 -5.42 11.12 -3.28
N LEU A 60 -4.21 11.52 -3.43
CA LEU A 60 -3.00 11.02 -2.76
C LEU A 60 -2.88 11.64 -1.38
N HIS A 61 -2.74 10.80 -0.35
CA HIS A 61 -2.65 11.21 1.05
C HIS A 61 -1.24 11.03 1.60
N TYR A 62 -0.87 11.89 2.53
CA TYR A 62 0.32 11.69 3.36
C TYR A 62 0.17 12.43 4.68
N GLN A 63 0.87 11.94 5.70
CA GLN A 63 0.99 12.62 6.99
C GLN A 63 2.41 13.15 7.15
N LYS A 64 2.52 14.37 7.67
CA LYS A 64 3.80 15.08 7.75
C LYS A 64 4.61 14.67 8.98
N GLY A 65 5.93 14.74 8.81
CA GLY A 65 6.87 14.67 9.92
C GLY A 65 6.79 13.38 10.72
N ASP A 66 6.76 13.49 12.03
CA ASP A 66 6.71 12.36 12.93
C ASP A 66 5.40 11.57 12.86
N CYS A 67 4.37 12.14 12.24
CA CYS A 67 3.09 11.46 12.03
C CYS A 67 3.06 10.64 10.75
N SER A 68 4.12 10.66 9.96
CA SER A 68 4.19 9.88 8.71
C SER A 68 3.93 8.41 8.96
N GLN A 69 3.24 7.76 8.02
CA GLN A 69 2.88 6.35 8.12
C GLN A 69 3.55 5.53 7.01
N ALA A 70 4.16 4.42 7.40
CA ALA A 70 4.49 3.36 6.46
C ALA A 70 3.25 2.47 6.31
N LYS A 71 3.04 1.95 5.11
CA LYS A 71 1.84 1.17 4.78
C LYS A 71 2.21 -0.10 4.04
N LEU A 72 1.55 -1.19 4.41
CA LEU A 72 1.60 -2.43 3.65
C LEU A 72 0.18 -2.72 3.15
N VAL A 73 -0.01 -2.63 1.85
CA VAL A 73 -1.34 -2.62 1.24
C VAL A 73 -1.55 -3.85 0.35
N ARG A 74 -2.80 -4.30 0.28
CA ARG A 74 -3.22 -5.40 -0.62
C ARG A 74 -4.70 -5.34 -0.92
N VAL A 75 -5.11 -6.02 -1.99
CA VAL A 75 -6.50 -6.09 -2.43
C VAL A 75 -7.06 -7.48 -2.14
N ILE A 76 -8.18 -7.53 -1.42
CA ILE A 76 -8.89 -8.77 -1.10
C ILE A 76 -9.85 -9.14 -2.21
N LYS A 77 -10.54 -8.14 -2.78
CA LYS A 77 -11.51 -8.32 -3.84
C LYS A 77 -11.34 -7.21 -4.86
N GLY A 78 -11.42 -7.56 -6.14
CA GLY A 78 -11.32 -6.59 -7.23
C GLY A 78 -9.89 -6.26 -7.61
N LYS A 79 -9.71 -5.07 -8.15
CA LYS A 79 -8.45 -4.63 -8.72
C LYS A 79 -8.29 -3.13 -8.59
N VAL A 80 -7.07 -2.68 -8.25
CA VAL A 80 -6.73 -1.26 -8.17
C VAL A 80 -5.39 -1.00 -8.84
N LEU A 81 -5.20 0.25 -9.27
CA LEU A 81 -3.87 0.79 -9.59
C LEU A 81 -3.41 1.58 -8.36
N ASP A 82 -2.36 1.12 -7.72
CA ASP A 82 -1.82 1.73 -6.51
C ASP A 82 -0.61 2.59 -6.87
N VAL A 83 -0.50 3.76 -6.26
CA VAL A 83 0.55 4.74 -6.58
C VAL A 83 1.20 5.26 -5.31
N ALA A 84 2.53 5.25 -5.29
CA ALA A 84 3.33 5.82 -4.21
C ALA A 84 4.28 6.88 -4.79
N VAL A 85 4.25 8.08 -4.23
CA VAL A 85 5.09 9.21 -4.68
C VAL A 85 6.09 9.54 -3.58
N ASP A 86 7.37 9.59 -3.94
CA ASP A 86 8.45 9.91 -3.00
C ASP A 86 8.42 11.41 -2.67
N LEU A 87 8.13 11.73 -1.40
CA LEU A 87 8.16 13.11 -0.90
C LEU A 87 9.30 13.34 0.10
N ARG A 88 10.26 12.43 0.17
CA ARG A 88 11.44 12.58 1.04
C ARG A 88 12.37 13.63 0.43
N LYS A 89 12.52 14.77 1.09
CA LYS A 89 13.19 15.95 0.53
C LYS A 89 14.63 15.71 0.09
N SER A 90 15.36 14.86 0.80
CA SER A 90 16.76 14.57 0.48
C SER A 90 16.95 13.32 -0.38
N SER A 91 15.86 12.69 -0.80
CA SER A 91 15.92 11.50 -1.64
C SER A 91 16.32 11.84 -3.08
N PRO A 92 17.17 11.04 -3.73
CA PRO A 92 17.48 11.21 -5.15
C PRO A 92 16.28 10.97 -6.06
N THR A 93 15.23 10.33 -5.54
CA THR A 93 13.99 10.08 -6.28
C THR A 93 12.83 10.98 -5.84
N PHE A 94 13.13 12.09 -5.17
CA PHE A 94 12.09 13.05 -4.74
C PHE A 94 11.20 13.43 -5.92
N GLY A 95 9.90 13.34 -5.71
CA GLY A 95 8.89 13.65 -6.74
C GLY A 95 8.62 12.53 -7.74
N LYS A 96 9.40 11.47 -7.72
CA LYS A 96 9.17 10.30 -8.59
C LYS A 96 8.15 9.36 -7.95
N TYR A 97 7.57 8.49 -8.77
CA TYR A 97 6.53 7.59 -8.28
C TYR A 97 6.72 6.17 -8.81
N VAL A 98 6.10 5.23 -8.11
CA VAL A 98 5.92 3.84 -8.54
C VAL A 98 4.43 3.56 -8.57
N SER A 99 3.95 2.92 -9.63
CA SER A 99 2.58 2.44 -9.70
C SER A 99 2.57 0.94 -9.94
N VAL A 100 1.64 0.25 -9.29
CA VAL A 100 1.49 -1.20 -9.43
C VAL A 100 0.02 -1.56 -9.47
N GLU A 101 -0.31 -2.61 -10.21
CA GLU A 101 -1.65 -3.18 -10.18
C GLU A 101 -1.71 -4.22 -9.07
N LEU A 102 -2.67 -4.05 -8.16
CA LEU A 102 -2.96 -5.00 -7.08
C LEU A 102 -4.35 -5.58 -7.30
N SER A 103 -4.48 -6.90 -7.17
CA SER A 103 -5.77 -7.55 -7.42
C SER A 103 -5.93 -8.80 -6.55
N GLU A 104 -7.18 -9.26 -6.46
CA GLU A 104 -7.47 -10.55 -5.82
C GLU A 104 -6.78 -11.70 -6.56
N GLY A 105 -6.58 -11.54 -7.87
CA GLY A 105 -5.94 -12.57 -8.70
C GLY A 105 -4.43 -12.65 -8.49
N ASN A 106 -3.74 -11.51 -8.50
CA ASN A 106 -2.28 -11.52 -8.35
C ASN A 106 -1.83 -11.56 -6.89
N LYS A 107 -2.68 -11.20 -5.96
CA LYS A 107 -2.43 -11.21 -4.50
C LYS A 107 -1.15 -10.47 -4.09
N ARG A 108 -0.68 -9.57 -4.93
CA ARG A 108 0.51 -8.77 -4.64
C ARG A 108 0.25 -7.83 -3.49
N GLN A 109 1.31 -7.57 -2.74
CA GLN A 109 1.29 -6.58 -1.67
C GLN A 109 2.32 -5.51 -1.99
N PHE A 110 2.07 -4.29 -1.53
CA PHE A 110 2.90 -3.15 -1.85
C PHE A 110 3.27 -2.45 -0.55
N PHE A 111 4.56 -2.31 -0.30
CA PHE A 111 5.05 -1.59 0.88
C PHE A 111 5.52 -0.21 0.50
N ILE A 112 4.96 0.79 1.19
CA ILE A 112 5.27 2.21 0.99
C ILE A 112 5.84 2.73 2.30
N PRO A 113 7.12 3.15 2.34
CA PRO A 113 7.73 3.64 3.56
C PRO A 113 7.19 5.02 3.95
N ARG A 114 7.55 5.47 5.15
CA ARG A 114 7.24 6.83 5.59
C ARG A 114 7.84 7.85 4.63
N GLY A 115 7.20 8.99 4.50
CA GLY A 115 7.66 10.07 3.63
C GLY A 115 7.12 10.01 2.21
N PHE A 116 6.14 9.15 1.95
CA PHE A 116 5.50 9.03 0.64
C PHE A 116 4.05 9.49 0.69
N ALA A 117 3.58 10.02 -0.43
CA ALA A 117 2.14 10.15 -0.69
C ALA A 117 1.66 8.85 -1.32
N HIS A 118 0.44 8.46 -1.00
CA HIS A 118 -0.13 7.18 -1.42
C HIS A 118 -1.59 7.33 -1.83
N GLY A 119 -1.99 6.59 -2.83
CA GLY A 119 -3.37 6.53 -3.28
C GLY A 119 -3.61 5.37 -4.22
N PHE A 120 -4.88 5.16 -4.56
CA PHE A 120 -5.23 4.12 -5.53
C PHE A 120 -6.50 4.46 -6.31
N LEU A 121 -6.57 3.92 -7.52
CA LEU A 121 -7.71 4.02 -8.41
C LEU A 121 -8.35 2.65 -8.57
N VAL A 122 -9.67 2.56 -8.37
CA VAL A 122 -10.41 1.30 -8.50
C VAL A 122 -10.66 1.01 -9.99
N LEU A 123 -10.21 -0.17 -10.44
CA LEU A 123 -10.29 -0.61 -11.84
C LEU A 123 -11.36 -1.66 -12.09
N SER A 124 -12.00 -2.18 -11.04
CA SER A 124 -13.08 -3.17 -11.12
C SER A 124 -14.38 -2.57 -10.63
N ASP A 125 -15.50 -3.32 -10.71
CA ASP A 125 -16.81 -2.82 -10.26
C ASP A 125 -16.76 -2.35 -8.81
N GLU A 126 -16.05 -3.10 -7.99
CA GLU A 126 -15.75 -2.71 -6.62
C GLU A 126 -14.41 -3.30 -6.21
N ALA A 127 -13.79 -2.72 -5.21
CA ALA A 127 -12.56 -3.24 -4.62
C ALA A 127 -12.63 -3.18 -3.10
N VAL A 128 -12.19 -4.25 -2.46
CA VAL A 128 -11.96 -4.29 -1.02
C VAL A 128 -10.46 -4.24 -0.81
N PHE A 129 -10.02 -3.20 -0.14
CA PHE A 129 -8.62 -2.82 0.03
C PHE A 129 -8.29 -2.85 1.52
N THR A 130 -7.23 -3.55 1.89
CA THR A 130 -6.79 -3.60 3.28
C THR A 130 -5.33 -3.19 3.38
N TYR A 131 -4.98 -2.56 4.50
CA TYR A 131 -3.59 -2.15 4.70
C TYR A 131 -3.24 -2.01 6.18
N LYS A 132 -1.97 -2.28 6.46
CA LYS A 132 -1.37 -2.11 7.78
C LYS A 132 -0.66 -0.78 7.82
N VAL A 133 -0.67 -0.12 8.98
CA VAL A 133 0.06 1.12 9.20
C VAL A 133 0.93 1.01 10.45
N ASP A 134 2.03 1.73 10.46
CA ASP A 134 3.00 1.73 11.57
C ASP A 134 2.88 2.94 12.48
N ASN A 135 1.88 3.80 12.24
CA ASN A 135 1.66 4.99 13.05
C ASN A 135 0.17 5.32 13.06
N VAL A 136 -0.25 6.09 14.06
CA VAL A 136 -1.65 6.47 14.23
C VAL A 136 -2.07 7.51 13.20
N TYR A 137 -3.37 7.55 12.90
CA TYR A 137 -3.93 8.62 12.11
C TYR A 137 -3.87 9.94 12.89
N ALA A 138 -3.29 10.97 12.26
CA ALA A 138 -3.14 12.29 12.84
C ALA A 138 -3.78 13.31 11.91
N PRO A 139 -5.05 13.68 12.13
CA PRO A 139 -5.78 14.61 11.24
C PRO A 139 -5.06 15.94 11.04
N GLN A 140 -4.40 16.45 12.08
CA GLN A 140 -3.67 17.70 12.00
C GLN A 140 -2.45 17.66 11.09
N SER A 141 -1.96 16.47 10.77
CA SER A 141 -0.80 16.25 9.87
C SER A 141 -1.19 15.66 8.53
N ASP A 142 -2.48 15.34 8.35
CA ASP A 142 -2.98 14.73 7.12
C ASP A 142 -3.06 15.77 6.01
N CYS A 143 -2.55 15.43 4.85
CA CYS A 143 -2.52 16.29 3.67
C CYS A 143 -2.98 15.52 2.46
N LEU A 144 -3.69 16.23 1.57
CA LEU A 144 -4.03 15.73 0.25
C LEU A 144 -3.10 16.38 -0.77
N LEU A 145 -2.34 15.58 -1.48
CA LEU A 145 -1.55 16.05 -2.62
C LEU A 145 -2.45 16.23 -3.83
N TYR A 146 -3.40 15.32 -4.00
CA TYR A 146 -4.39 15.34 -5.07
C TYR A 146 -5.59 14.51 -4.67
N THR A 147 -6.80 14.97 -5.07
CA THR A 147 -8.03 14.20 -4.94
C THR A 147 -8.93 14.49 -6.13
N SER A 148 -9.66 13.47 -6.59
CA SER A 148 -10.67 13.66 -7.64
C SER A 148 -11.98 14.16 -7.08
N ASP A 149 -12.21 14.04 -5.78
CA ASP A 149 -13.47 14.33 -5.07
C ASP A 149 -14.65 13.50 -5.54
N ALA A 150 -14.49 12.77 -6.59
CA ALA A 150 -15.58 11.96 -7.13
C ALA A 150 -16.07 10.94 -6.12
N ALA A 151 -15.24 10.60 -5.18
CA ALA A 151 -15.55 9.63 -4.14
C ALA A 151 -16.11 10.26 -2.89
N ASP A 152 -16.06 11.54 -2.80
CA ASP A 152 -16.39 12.25 -1.55
C ASP A 152 -17.83 12.67 -1.47
#